data_a2c6a93917a8635ec6ceea87e91f2bd2
#
_entry.id   a2c6a93917a8635ec6ceea87e91f2bd2
#
_cell.length_a   1.000
_cell.length_b   1.000
_cell.length_c   1.000
_cell.angle_alpha   90.00
_cell.angle_beta   90.00
_cell.angle_gamma   90.00
#
_symmetry.space_group_name_H-M   'P 1'
#
loop_
_entity.id
_entity.type
_entity.pdbx_description
1 polymer ?
#
loop_
_entity_poly.entity_id
_entity_poly.type
_entity_poly.pdbx_seq_one_letter_code
_entity_poly.pdbx_strand_id
1 'polypeptide(L)'
;MSEEKSYLAGKKILAVDDEEDVLETIEEILENTEVDRAKDYSTASEKINKFRYDLAILDIMGVEGLKLLEEAVEKNIPAIMLTAHAMNYDTLMASIRRGSIAFLPKDKLGELDRLLEDIMVAHEDGKSTWKVLFDELGEFFCEKFGEKMAKVEWICRQKGQV
;
A
#
# COMPACT_ATOMS: atom_id res chain seq x y z
N MET A 1 8.43 -26.25 -14.85
CA MET A 1 7.77 -25.59 -14.47
C MET A 1 8.16 -24.39 -14.53
N SER A 2 7.58 -23.84 -14.89
CA SER A 2 7.97 -22.75 -15.00
C SER A 2 7.79 -22.09 -13.96
N GLU A 3 8.44 -21.65 -13.46
CA GLU A 3 8.21 -20.93 -12.52
C GLU A 3 7.93 -19.70 -12.93
N GLU A 4 6.84 -19.21 -12.65
CA GLU A 4 6.52 -17.96 -12.89
C GLU A 4 7.32 -17.11 -12.06
N LYS A 5 8.13 -16.25 -12.55
CA LYS A 5 8.84 -15.37 -11.80
C LYS A 5 7.95 -14.37 -11.22
N SER A 6 7.87 -14.23 -9.94
CA SER A 6 7.11 -13.18 -9.29
C SER A 6 7.76 -11.84 -9.57
N TYR A 7 6.96 -10.84 -9.91
CA TYR A 7 7.47 -9.49 -10.09
C TYR A 7 8.10 -8.98 -8.80
N LEU A 8 7.58 -9.43 -7.65
CA LEU A 8 8.09 -8.97 -6.36
C LEU A 8 9.38 -9.64 -5.93
N ALA A 9 9.78 -10.73 -6.56
CA ALA A 9 10.97 -11.45 -6.11
C ALA A 9 12.19 -10.53 -6.07
N GLY A 10 12.85 -10.50 -4.95
CA GLY A 10 14.06 -9.68 -4.76
C GLY A 10 13.83 -8.20 -4.55
N LYS A 11 12.59 -7.75 -4.56
CA LYS A 11 12.31 -6.33 -4.34
C LYS A 11 12.52 -5.94 -2.89
N LYS A 12 12.91 -4.70 -2.68
CA LYS A 12 13.18 -4.19 -1.35
C LYS A 12 11.98 -3.40 -0.88
N ILE A 13 11.39 -3.81 0.21
CA ILE A 13 10.15 -3.25 0.71
C ILE A 13 10.32 -2.75 2.12
N LEU A 14 9.88 -1.53 2.39
CA LEU A 14 9.87 -0.98 3.74
C LEU A 14 8.48 -1.20 4.31
N ALA A 15 8.37 -1.91 5.41
CA ALA A 15 7.08 -2.14 6.07
C ALA A 15 7.08 -1.38 7.40
N VAL A 16 6.10 -0.52 7.59
CA VAL A 16 6.02 0.34 8.77
C VAL A 16 4.71 0.11 9.49
N ASP A 17 4.77 -0.37 10.72
CA ASP A 17 3.59 -0.60 11.54
C ASP A 17 4.07 -0.73 12.99
N ASP A 18 3.32 -0.19 13.93
CA ASP A 18 3.74 -0.28 15.32
C ASP A 18 3.37 -1.62 15.94
N GLU A 19 2.65 -2.48 15.20
CA GLU A 19 2.29 -3.79 15.70
C GLU A 19 3.25 -4.83 15.15
N GLU A 20 3.97 -5.47 16.04
CA GLU A 20 4.96 -6.48 15.65
C GLU A 20 4.32 -7.62 14.85
N ASP A 21 3.11 -8.03 15.22
CA ASP A 21 2.43 -9.13 14.55
C ASP A 21 2.16 -8.81 13.09
N VAL A 22 1.85 -7.57 12.78
CA VAL A 22 1.59 -7.17 11.42
C VAL A 22 2.87 -7.26 10.60
N LEU A 23 3.98 -6.78 11.17
CA LEU A 23 5.28 -6.83 10.47
C LEU A 23 5.70 -8.27 10.21
N GLU A 24 5.49 -9.15 11.18
CA GLU A 24 5.83 -10.56 11.02
C GLU A 24 4.99 -11.20 9.93
N THR A 25 3.71 -10.88 9.88
CA THR A 25 2.81 -11.40 8.86
C THR A 25 3.25 -10.95 7.48
N ILE A 26 3.61 -9.69 7.35
CA ILE A 26 4.06 -9.17 6.06
C ILE A 26 5.32 -9.91 5.61
N GLU A 27 6.26 -10.10 6.52
CA GLU A 27 7.49 -10.81 6.16
C GLU A 27 7.22 -12.24 5.74
N GLU A 28 6.32 -12.91 6.43
CA GLU A 28 6.00 -14.30 6.11
C GLU A 28 5.36 -14.42 4.74
N ILE A 29 4.44 -13.52 4.45
CA ILE A 29 3.72 -13.58 3.19
C ILE A 29 4.60 -13.17 2.02
N LEU A 30 5.49 -12.21 2.24
CA LEU A 30 6.37 -11.70 1.20
C LEU A 30 7.78 -12.30 1.30
N GLU A 31 7.82 -13.60 1.52
CA GLU A 31 9.11 -14.25 1.81
C GLU A 31 10.12 -14.16 0.67
N ASN A 32 9.68 -13.89 -0.55
CA ASN A 32 10.61 -13.77 -1.67
C ASN A 32 11.15 -12.36 -1.86
N THR A 33 10.84 -11.45 -0.94
CA THR A 33 11.29 -10.06 -1.03
C THR A 33 12.22 -9.76 0.13
N GLU A 34 12.83 -8.58 0.10
CA GLU A 34 13.64 -8.12 1.21
C GLU A 34 12.81 -7.12 1.99
N VAL A 35 12.28 -7.49 3.14
CA VAL A 35 11.46 -6.60 3.93
C VAL A 35 12.29 -5.97 5.03
N ASP A 36 12.31 -4.64 5.06
CA ASP A 36 12.96 -3.89 6.12
C ASP A 36 11.84 -3.34 7.00
N ARG A 37 11.97 -3.39 8.29
CA ARG A 37 10.91 -3.02 9.20
C ARG A 37 11.15 -1.70 9.88
N ALA A 38 10.11 -0.99 10.22
CA ALA A 38 10.17 0.16 11.09
C ALA A 38 8.90 0.20 11.92
N LYS A 39 9.01 0.53 13.19
CA LYS A 39 7.88 0.49 14.10
C LYS A 39 7.43 1.88 14.52
N ASP A 40 8.12 2.91 14.14
CA ASP A 40 7.75 4.27 14.51
C ASP A 40 8.10 5.24 13.40
N TYR A 41 7.60 6.44 13.51
CA TYR A 41 7.80 7.46 12.49
C TYR A 41 9.28 7.81 12.30
N SER A 42 9.99 8.03 13.37
CA SER A 42 11.38 8.44 13.28
C SER A 42 12.25 7.45 12.53
N THR A 43 12.13 6.18 12.88
CA THR A 43 12.91 5.13 12.23
C THR A 43 12.53 5.02 10.76
N ALA A 44 11.23 5.06 10.47
CA ALA A 44 10.76 4.94 9.10
C ALA A 44 11.22 6.13 8.25
N SER A 45 11.11 7.34 8.80
CA SER A 45 11.52 8.54 8.08
C SER A 45 13.01 8.50 7.77
N GLU A 46 13.82 8.08 8.72
CA GLU A 46 15.24 7.97 8.51
C GLU A 46 15.54 6.98 7.39
N LYS A 47 14.86 5.85 7.38
CA LYS A 47 15.10 4.83 6.37
C LYS A 47 14.65 5.30 4.98
N ILE A 48 13.53 5.98 4.89
CA ILE A 48 13.05 6.52 3.63
C ILE A 48 14.07 7.49 3.03
N ASN A 49 14.71 8.27 3.88
CA ASN A 49 15.67 9.26 3.41
C ASN A 49 17.07 8.68 3.16
N LYS A 50 17.35 7.51 3.71
CA LYS A 50 18.68 6.96 3.62
C LYS A 50 18.82 5.82 2.62
N PHE A 51 17.80 5.02 2.43
CA PHE A 51 17.86 3.86 1.57
C PHE A 51 16.85 3.98 0.43
N ARG A 52 17.04 3.17 -0.59
CA ARG A 52 16.09 3.16 -1.69
C ARG A 52 15.25 1.91 -1.56
N TYR A 53 13.95 2.06 -1.72
CA TYR A 53 13.00 0.95 -1.64
C TYR A 53 12.19 0.90 -2.92
N ASP A 54 11.77 -0.29 -3.29
CA ASP A 54 10.89 -0.47 -4.43
C ASP A 54 9.43 -0.21 -4.05
N LEU A 55 9.11 -0.30 -2.77
CA LEU A 55 7.76 -0.13 -2.28
C LEU A 55 7.78 0.16 -0.79
N ALA A 56 6.87 0.97 -0.32
CA ALA A 56 6.68 1.19 1.11
C ALA A 56 5.26 0.78 1.47
N ILE A 57 5.09 0.03 2.55
CA ILE A 57 3.79 -0.36 3.08
C ILE A 57 3.68 0.35 4.42
N LEU A 58 2.74 1.27 4.53
CA LEU A 58 2.68 2.19 5.67
C LEU A 58 1.35 2.07 6.40
N ASP A 59 1.44 1.84 7.72
CA ASP A 59 0.26 1.85 8.57
C ASP A 59 -0.20 3.30 8.72
N ILE A 60 -1.47 3.57 8.56
CA ILE A 60 -1.97 4.92 8.63
C ILE A 60 -1.92 5.49 10.04
N MET A 61 -2.29 4.70 11.04
CA MET A 61 -2.32 5.16 12.42
C MET A 61 -1.09 4.68 13.14
N GLY A 62 -0.77 5.31 14.22
CA GLY A 62 0.29 4.80 15.09
C GLY A 62 1.72 5.17 14.67
N VAL A 63 1.95 5.45 13.39
CA VAL A 63 3.29 5.79 12.91
C VAL A 63 3.25 7.05 12.05
N GLU A 64 2.16 7.81 12.12
CA GLU A 64 1.97 9.01 11.30
C GLU A 64 2.10 8.66 9.82
N GLY A 65 1.34 7.66 9.41
CA GLY A 65 1.45 7.12 8.07
C GLY A 65 1.24 8.10 6.95
N LEU A 66 0.33 9.06 7.11
CA LEU A 66 0.11 10.05 6.04
C LEU A 66 1.31 10.95 5.85
N LYS A 67 2.03 11.25 6.92
CA LYS A 67 3.24 12.06 6.82
C LYS A 67 4.35 11.24 6.15
N LEU A 68 4.46 9.97 6.50
CA LEU A 68 5.43 9.09 5.86
C LEU A 68 5.10 8.91 4.38
N LEU A 69 3.82 8.88 4.05
CA LEU A 69 3.39 8.79 2.66
C LEU A 69 3.94 9.97 1.85
N GLU A 70 3.83 11.18 2.41
CA GLU A 70 4.33 12.35 1.71
C GLU A 70 5.84 12.25 1.49
N GLU A 71 6.56 11.75 2.49
CA GLU A 71 8.01 11.59 2.37
C GLU A 71 8.37 10.55 1.31
N ALA A 72 7.62 9.45 1.27
CA ALA A 72 7.88 8.41 0.28
C ALA A 72 7.62 8.93 -1.13
N VAL A 73 6.54 9.68 -1.30
CA VAL A 73 6.19 10.24 -2.60
C VAL A 73 7.29 11.20 -3.07
N GLU A 74 7.81 12.02 -2.15
CA GLU A 74 8.89 12.91 -2.49
C GLU A 74 10.12 12.18 -2.98
N LYS A 75 10.36 10.99 -2.47
CA LYS A 75 11.51 10.19 -2.85
C LYS A 75 11.20 9.24 -4.01
N ASN A 76 10.02 9.36 -4.59
CA ASN A 76 9.58 8.52 -5.69
C ASN A 76 9.50 7.04 -5.31
N ILE A 77 9.14 6.77 -4.07
CA ILE A 77 8.92 5.41 -3.61
C ILE A 77 7.42 5.15 -3.64
N PRO A 78 6.95 4.19 -4.44
CA PRO A 78 5.51 3.88 -4.44
C PRO A 78 5.09 3.42 -3.05
N ALA A 79 3.97 3.93 -2.57
CA ALA A 79 3.53 3.65 -1.20
C ALA A 79 2.09 3.16 -1.17
N ILE A 80 1.87 2.16 -0.34
CA ILE A 80 0.57 1.57 -0.12
C ILE A 80 0.22 1.78 1.34
N MET A 81 -1.02 2.18 1.63
CA MET A 81 -1.44 2.39 3.00
C MET A 81 -2.15 1.15 3.53
N LEU A 82 -1.85 0.79 4.78
CA LEU A 82 -2.57 -0.26 5.47
C LEU A 82 -3.49 0.39 6.48
N THR A 83 -4.68 -0.14 6.63
CA THR A 83 -5.61 0.42 7.56
C THR A 83 -6.22 -0.65 8.43
N ALA A 84 -6.48 -0.32 9.66
CA ALA A 84 -7.14 -1.24 10.58
C ALA A 84 -8.60 -1.36 10.20
N HIS A 85 -9.30 -2.20 10.96
CA HIS A 85 -10.68 -2.52 10.70
C HIS A 85 -11.58 -1.30 10.58
N ALA A 86 -11.31 -0.25 11.31
CA ALA A 86 -12.16 0.93 11.31
C ALA A 86 -11.73 1.95 10.28
N MET A 87 -11.68 1.54 9.05
CA MET A 87 -11.30 2.41 7.95
C MET A 87 -12.33 3.53 7.80
N ASN A 88 -11.89 4.77 7.63
CA ASN A 88 -12.84 5.83 7.39
C ASN A 88 -12.58 6.53 6.07
N TYR A 89 -13.65 7.10 5.56
CA TYR A 89 -13.66 7.72 4.25
C TYR A 89 -12.65 8.88 4.14
N ASP A 90 -12.61 9.73 5.15
CA ASP A 90 -11.72 10.89 5.10
C ASP A 90 -10.26 10.50 5.04
N THR A 91 -9.88 9.45 5.76
CA THR A 91 -8.52 8.96 5.75
C THR A 91 -8.18 8.34 4.39
N LEU A 92 -9.12 7.59 3.82
CA LEU A 92 -8.93 7.04 2.49
C LEU A 92 -8.71 8.17 1.48
N MET A 93 -9.56 9.20 1.53
CA MET A 93 -9.43 10.29 0.59
C MET A 93 -8.12 11.05 0.78
N ALA A 94 -7.68 11.23 2.02
CA ALA A 94 -6.42 11.90 2.29
C ALA A 94 -5.26 11.10 1.70
N SER A 95 -5.29 9.78 1.82
CA SER A 95 -4.20 8.97 1.30
C SER A 95 -4.18 9.00 -0.23
N ILE A 96 -5.33 8.97 -0.87
CA ILE A 96 -5.40 9.06 -2.32
C ILE A 96 -4.83 10.40 -2.78
N ARG A 97 -5.24 11.49 -2.14
CA ARG A 97 -4.80 12.81 -2.55
C ARG A 97 -3.33 13.03 -2.35
N ARG A 98 -2.73 12.37 -1.36
CA ARG A 98 -1.31 12.52 -1.09
C ARG A 98 -0.43 11.59 -1.91
N GLY A 99 -1.04 10.75 -2.75
CA GLY A 99 -0.25 9.98 -3.70
C GLY A 99 -0.07 8.51 -3.43
N SER A 100 -0.85 7.94 -2.50
CA SER A 100 -0.82 6.51 -2.27
C SER A 100 -1.27 5.78 -3.52
N ILE A 101 -0.66 4.66 -3.85
CA ILE A 101 -1.07 3.90 -5.03
C ILE A 101 -2.09 2.82 -4.68
N ALA A 102 -2.30 2.55 -3.41
CA ALA A 102 -3.31 1.59 -2.98
C ALA A 102 -3.60 1.77 -1.49
N PHE A 103 -4.66 1.14 -1.04
CA PHE A 103 -5.11 1.29 0.34
C PHE A 103 -5.70 -0.06 0.71
N LEU A 104 -5.05 -0.78 1.58
CA LEU A 104 -5.44 -2.15 1.89
C LEU A 104 -5.87 -2.30 3.33
N PRO A 105 -6.97 -3.01 3.58
CA PRO A 105 -7.35 -3.27 4.96
C PRO A 105 -6.49 -4.38 5.53
N LYS A 106 -6.15 -4.27 6.80
CA LYS A 106 -5.35 -5.30 7.45
C LYS A 106 -6.07 -6.65 7.46
N ASP A 107 -7.39 -6.65 7.32
CA ASP A 107 -8.15 -7.89 7.22
C ASP A 107 -7.79 -8.70 5.98
N LYS A 108 -7.20 -8.07 5.00
CA LYS A 108 -6.84 -8.72 3.75
C LYS A 108 -5.35 -9.04 3.64
N LEU A 109 -4.63 -8.98 4.75
CA LEU A 109 -3.21 -9.28 4.72
C LEU A 109 -2.90 -10.68 4.19
N GLY A 110 -3.81 -11.62 4.37
CA GLY A 110 -3.58 -12.97 3.87
C GLY A 110 -3.46 -13.05 2.35
N GLU A 111 -3.95 -12.03 1.64
CA GLU A 111 -3.87 -11.99 0.19
C GLU A 111 -2.84 -10.99 -0.29
N LEU A 112 -1.98 -10.52 0.61
CA LEU A 112 -1.06 -9.42 0.32
C LEU A 112 -0.14 -9.71 -0.87
N ASP A 113 0.41 -10.92 -0.95
CA ASP A 113 1.33 -11.25 -2.02
C ASP A 113 0.68 -11.12 -3.39
N ARG A 114 -0.54 -11.63 -3.54
CA ARG A 114 -1.25 -11.56 -4.80
C ARG A 114 -1.66 -10.13 -5.13
N LEU A 115 -2.18 -9.42 -4.13
CA LEU A 115 -2.61 -8.03 -4.35
C LEU A 115 -1.43 -7.14 -4.71
N LEU A 116 -0.31 -7.27 -4.01
CA LEU A 116 0.86 -6.47 -4.31
C LEU A 116 1.43 -6.79 -5.68
N GLU A 117 1.43 -8.06 -6.06
CA GLU A 117 1.93 -8.45 -7.36
C GLU A 117 1.13 -7.73 -8.45
N ASP A 118 -0.19 -7.80 -8.37
CA ASP A 118 -1.05 -7.20 -9.37
C ASP A 118 -0.94 -5.68 -9.38
N ILE A 119 -0.88 -5.07 -8.21
CA ILE A 119 -0.77 -3.62 -8.09
C ILE A 119 0.56 -3.13 -8.65
N MET A 120 1.65 -3.81 -8.32
CA MET A 120 2.96 -3.35 -8.76
C MET A 120 3.19 -3.58 -10.25
N VAL A 121 2.62 -4.66 -10.81
CA VAL A 121 2.70 -4.87 -12.24
C VAL A 121 1.95 -3.74 -12.97
N ALA A 122 0.77 -3.36 -12.48
CA ALA A 122 0.03 -2.26 -13.06
C ALA A 122 0.80 -0.95 -12.96
N HIS A 123 1.41 -0.71 -11.81
CA HIS A 123 2.18 0.50 -11.58
C HIS A 123 3.35 0.59 -12.56
N GLU A 124 4.05 -0.51 -12.74
CA GLU A 124 5.20 -0.55 -13.63
C GLU A 124 4.77 -0.33 -15.09
N ASP A 125 3.59 -0.82 -15.45
CA ASP A 125 3.08 -0.70 -16.81
C ASP A 125 2.38 0.64 -17.04
N GLY A 126 2.37 1.54 -16.07
CA GLY A 126 1.70 2.83 -16.21
C GLY A 126 0.18 2.73 -16.19
N LYS A 127 -0.37 1.63 -15.65
CA LYS A 127 -1.80 1.44 -15.58
C LYS A 127 -2.33 1.83 -14.21
N SER A 128 -3.64 1.99 -14.10
CA SER A 128 -4.25 2.43 -12.85
C SER A 128 -4.17 1.35 -11.78
N THR A 129 -3.44 1.62 -10.71
CA THR A 129 -3.36 0.70 -9.59
C THR A 129 -4.68 0.69 -8.83
N TRP A 130 -5.41 1.80 -8.82
CA TRP A 130 -6.69 1.86 -8.14
C TRP A 130 -7.75 1.02 -8.83
N LYS A 131 -7.68 0.91 -10.16
CA LYS A 131 -8.61 0.06 -10.88
C LYS A 131 -8.38 -1.41 -10.50
N VAL A 132 -7.12 -1.82 -10.40
CA VAL A 132 -6.79 -3.17 -9.98
C VAL A 132 -7.35 -3.43 -8.59
N LEU A 133 -7.16 -2.49 -7.68
CA LEU A 133 -7.62 -2.64 -6.31
C LEU A 133 -9.13 -2.77 -6.25
N PHE A 134 -9.86 -1.93 -6.97
CA PHE A 134 -11.32 -1.97 -6.95
C PHE A 134 -11.86 -3.21 -7.65
N ASP A 135 -11.15 -3.73 -8.64
CA ASP A 135 -11.56 -4.98 -9.28
C ASP A 135 -11.45 -6.15 -8.31
N GLU A 136 -10.43 -6.13 -7.46
CA GLU A 136 -10.21 -7.24 -6.55
C GLU A 136 -10.90 -7.10 -5.21
N LEU A 137 -11.03 -5.89 -4.72
CA LEU A 137 -11.62 -5.65 -3.40
C LEU A 137 -12.85 -4.77 -3.46
N GLY A 138 -13.50 -4.69 -4.62
CA GLY A 138 -14.64 -3.79 -4.80
C GLY A 138 -15.78 -4.01 -3.83
N GLU A 139 -16.09 -5.28 -3.54
CA GLU A 139 -17.16 -5.59 -2.62
C GLU A 139 -16.86 -5.05 -1.21
N PHE A 140 -15.61 -5.20 -0.80
CA PHE A 140 -15.19 -4.72 0.51
C PHE A 140 -15.38 -3.20 0.59
N PHE A 141 -14.94 -2.49 -0.44
CA PHE A 141 -15.05 -1.04 -0.45
C PHE A 141 -16.50 -0.57 -0.54
N CYS A 142 -17.32 -1.28 -1.28
CA CYS A 142 -18.73 -0.93 -1.38
C CYS A 142 -19.44 -1.12 -0.06
N GLU A 143 -19.11 -2.16 0.67
CA GLU A 143 -19.69 -2.38 1.97
C GLU A 143 -19.29 -1.30 2.96
N LYS A 144 -18.05 -0.85 2.87
CA LYS A 144 -17.56 0.14 3.82
C LYS A 144 -18.03 1.56 3.50
N PHE A 145 -18.07 1.91 2.23
CA PHE A 145 -18.30 3.29 1.86
C PHE A 145 -19.63 3.54 1.16
N GLY A 146 -20.29 2.50 0.68
CA GLY A 146 -21.63 2.62 0.13
C GLY A 146 -21.74 3.68 -0.95
N GLU A 147 -22.60 4.64 -0.73
CA GLU A 147 -22.85 5.67 -1.71
C GLU A 147 -21.64 6.54 -2.01
N LYS A 148 -20.69 6.60 -1.10
CA LYS A 148 -19.51 7.42 -1.32
C LYS A 148 -18.53 6.79 -2.29
N MET A 149 -18.77 5.54 -2.65
CA MET A 149 -17.88 4.85 -3.58
C MET A 149 -17.76 5.53 -4.92
N ALA A 150 -18.84 6.11 -5.41
CA ALA A 150 -18.80 6.79 -6.70
C ALA A 150 -17.79 7.94 -6.69
N LYS A 151 -17.73 8.67 -5.56
CA LYS A 151 -16.80 9.77 -5.44
C LYS A 151 -15.38 9.27 -5.31
N VAL A 152 -15.17 8.17 -4.59
CA VAL A 152 -13.85 7.57 -4.46
C VAL A 152 -13.36 7.15 -5.83
N GLU A 153 -14.20 6.47 -6.60
CA GLU A 153 -13.81 6.03 -7.92
C GLU A 153 -13.50 7.19 -8.84
N TRP A 154 -14.29 8.25 -8.74
CA TRP A 154 -14.07 9.42 -9.58
C TRP A 154 -12.70 10.06 -9.30
N ILE A 155 -12.36 10.21 -8.01
CA ILE A 155 -11.08 10.81 -7.64
C ILE A 155 -9.92 9.91 -8.06
N CYS A 156 -10.07 8.61 -7.89
CA CYS A 156 -9.03 7.67 -8.29
C CYS A 156 -8.84 7.69 -9.79
N ARG A 157 -9.91 7.87 -10.54
CA ARG A 157 -9.83 7.95 -11.97
C ARG A 157 -9.04 9.18 -12.41
N GLN A 158 -9.26 10.31 -11.70
CA GLN A 158 -8.49 11.51 -12.00
C GLN A 158 -7.00 11.28 -11.75
N LYS A 159 -6.68 10.57 -10.69
CA LYS A 159 -5.29 10.32 -10.36
C LYS A 159 -4.67 9.24 -11.25
N GLY A 160 -5.45 8.28 -11.65
CA GLY A 160 -4.96 7.19 -12.43
C GLY A 160 -4.87 7.46 -13.90
N GLN A 161 -5.25 8.66 -14.31
CA GLN A 161 -5.18 8.98 -15.61
C GLN A 161 -3.86 9.21 -15.96
N VAL A 162 -3.32 8.60 -16.75
CA VAL A 162 -1.97 8.87 -17.06
C VAL A 162 -1.76 8.81 -18.44
#